data_326c3dee0dfcbdf5147b4afe851f31f2
#
_entry.id   326c3dee0dfcbdf5147b4afe851f31f2
#
_cell.length_a   1.000
_cell.length_b   1.000
_cell.length_c   1.000
_cell.angle_alpha   90.00
_cell.angle_beta   90.00
_cell.angle_gamma   90.00
#
_symmetry.space_group_name_H-M   'P 1'
#
loop_
_entity.id
_entity.type
_entity.pdbx_description
1 polymer ?
#
loop_
_entity_poly.entity_id
_entity_poly.type
_entity_poly.pdbx_seq_one_letter_code
_entity_poly.pdbx_strand_id
1 'polypeptide(L)'
;KLLHEALTIKKGLMTTIHSYTNDQRVLDLAHKDVRRARAAALSMIPTSTGAAKAVGLVLPQLKGKLDGLSIRVPTPNVSLIDLTVEVEKSTTKEQVNEIFQKAAAPHAVAQ
;
A
#
# COMPACT_ATOMS: atom_id res chain seq x y z
N LYS A 1 -8.81 -1.18 7.60
CA LYS A 1 -10.01 -1.27 8.42
C LYS A 1 -9.70 -1.98 9.72
N LEU A 2 -9.39 -3.28 9.72
CA LEU A 2 -9.18 -4.12 10.92
C LEU A 2 -8.26 -3.47 11.97
N LEU A 3 -7.08 -3.03 11.56
CA LEU A 3 -6.12 -2.38 12.48
C LEU A 3 -6.69 -1.10 13.09
N HIS A 4 -7.43 -0.30 12.32
CA HIS A 4 -8.01 0.93 12.84
C HIS A 4 -9.13 0.65 13.85
N GLU A 5 -9.99 -0.32 13.56
CA GLU A 5 -11.07 -0.74 14.48
C GLU A 5 -10.53 -1.32 15.79
N ALA A 6 -9.45 -2.09 15.73
CA ALA A 6 -8.86 -2.71 16.90
C ALA A 6 -7.97 -1.77 17.70
N LEU A 7 -7.14 -0.95 17.06
CA LEU A 7 -6.01 -0.25 17.67
C LEU A 7 -6.09 1.27 17.55
N THR A 8 -6.99 1.82 16.74
CA THR A 8 -7.16 3.25 16.47
C THR A 8 -5.89 3.89 15.87
N ILE A 9 -5.78 3.88 14.55
CA ILE A 9 -4.67 4.51 13.83
C ILE A 9 -4.75 6.03 13.99
N LYS A 10 -3.67 6.64 14.45
CA LYS A 10 -3.49 8.10 14.54
C LYS A 10 -2.95 8.67 13.23
N LYS A 11 -1.87 8.09 12.73
CA LYS A 11 -1.21 8.45 11.48
C LYS A 11 -0.39 7.28 10.95
N GLY A 12 0.01 7.33 9.70
CA GLY A 12 0.87 6.32 9.12
C GLY A 12 1.42 6.66 7.75
N LEU A 13 2.42 5.90 7.35
CA LEU A 13 3.04 5.94 6.03
C LEU A 13 2.91 4.57 5.37
N MET A 14 2.62 4.58 4.10
CA MET A 14 2.49 3.37 3.29
C MET A 14 3.45 3.43 2.10
N THR A 15 4.31 2.43 1.99
CA THR A 15 5.10 2.21 0.78
C THR A 15 4.53 1.03 0.01
N THR A 16 4.14 1.24 -1.23
CA THR A 16 3.77 0.14 -2.11
C THR A 16 4.95 -0.20 -3.01
N ILE A 17 5.42 -1.44 -2.94
CA ILE A 17 6.36 -2.00 -3.92
C ILE A 17 5.50 -2.73 -4.95
N HIS A 18 5.46 -2.20 -6.18
CA HIS A 18 4.41 -2.55 -7.12
C HIS A 18 4.98 -2.85 -8.50
N SER A 19 4.44 -3.89 -9.16
CA SER A 19 4.71 -4.17 -10.57
C SER A 19 4.50 -2.94 -11.45
N TYR A 20 5.15 -2.91 -12.60
CA TYR A 20 4.86 -1.88 -13.60
C TYR A 20 3.45 -2.04 -14.17
N THR A 21 2.88 -0.97 -14.66
CA THR A 21 1.54 -0.92 -15.24
C THR A 21 1.56 -0.20 -16.58
N ASN A 22 0.46 -0.23 -17.32
CA ASN A 22 0.32 0.44 -18.61
C ASN A 22 0.50 1.97 -18.55
N ASP A 23 0.47 2.59 -17.36
CA ASP A 23 0.85 3.99 -17.18
C ASP A 23 2.36 4.23 -17.39
N GLN A 24 3.19 3.20 -17.22
CA GLN A 24 4.62 3.27 -17.48
C GLN A 24 4.92 2.95 -18.94
N ARG A 25 6.08 3.41 -19.41
CA ARG A 25 6.52 3.20 -20.78
C ARG A 25 7.33 1.90 -20.89
N VAL A 26 7.15 1.17 -21.98
CA VAL A 26 7.94 -0.04 -22.26
C VAL A 26 9.39 0.33 -22.53
N LEU A 27 9.63 1.37 -23.34
CA LEU A 27 10.93 1.97 -23.61
C LEU A 27 11.00 3.38 -23.01
N ASP A 28 12.20 3.97 -22.98
CA ASP A 28 12.38 5.37 -22.61
C ASP A 28 11.52 6.25 -23.52
N LEU A 29 10.56 6.96 -22.96
CA LEU A 29 9.64 7.80 -23.71
C LEU A 29 9.05 8.87 -22.78
N ALA A 30 8.68 10.01 -23.35
CA ALA A 30 8.11 11.13 -22.61
C ALA A 30 6.90 10.72 -21.76
N HIS A 31 6.89 11.20 -20.52
CA HIS A 31 5.82 11.03 -19.55
C HIS A 31 5.71 12.28 -18.68
N LYS A 32 4.49 12.64 -18.25
CA LYS A 32 4.25 13.81 -17.38
C LYS A 32 4.99 13.74 -16.04
N ASP A 33 5.19 12.56 -15.48
CA ASP A 33 6.12 12.31 -14.36
C ASP A 33 7.43 11.79 -14.96
N VAL A 34 8.48 12.61 -14.91
CA VAL A 34 9.80 12.30 -15.51
C VAL A 34 10.40 11.02 -14.96
N ARG A 35 10.07 10.63 -13.73
CA ARG A 35 10.52 9.36 -13.16
C ARG A 35 9.96 8.15 -13.92
N ARG A 36 8.76 8.27 -14.48
CA ARG A 36 8.09 7.25 -15.30
C ARG A 36 8.43 7.35 -16.79
N ALA A 37 9.28 8.28 -17.18
CA ALA A 37 9.77 8.42 -18.56
C ALA A 37 10.82 7.37 -18.93
N ARG A 38 11.30 6.59 -17.97
CA ARG A 38 12.24 5.48 -18.18
C ARG A 38 11.51 4.17 -18.46
N ALA A 39 12.19 3.27 -19.18
CA ALA A 39 11.67 1.95 -19.49
C ALA A 39 11.27 1.19 -18.22
N ALA A 40 10.06 0.68 -18.18
CA ALA A 40 9.43 0.10 -16.97
C ALA A 40 10.18 -1.11 -16.40
N ALA A 41 10.84 -1.88 -17.24
CA ALA A 41 11.48 -3.15 -16.88
C ALA A 41 12.98 -3.03 -16.52
N LEU A 42 13.53 -1.81 -16.42
CA LEU A 42 14.97 -1.62 -16.21
C LEU A 42 15.35 -1.30 -14.76
N SER A 43 14.56 -0.52 -14.05
CA SER A 43 14.94 0.00 -12.73
C SER A 43 13.76 0.14 -11.80
N MET A 44 14.04 0.22 -10.50
CA MET A 44 13.06 0.66 -9.53
C MET A 44 12.76 2.14 -9.72
N ILE A 45 11.48 2.51 -9.73
CA ILE A 45 11.03 3.88 -9.98
C ILE A 45 10.21 4.37 -8.81
N PRO A 46 10.76 5.20 -7.91
CA PRO A 46 9.95 5.85 -6.87
C PRO A 46 9.01 6.87 -7.51
N THR A 47 7.73 6.83 -7.14
CA THR A 47 6.70 7.71 -7.68
C THR A 47 5.58 7.93 -6.66
N SER A 48 4.68 8.84 -6.96
CA SER A 48 3.48 9.05 -6.14
C SER A 48 2.53 7.85 -6.24
N THR A 49 1.71 7.67 -5.20
CA THR A 49 0.59 6.74 -5.22
C THR A 49 -0.70 7.42 -4.77
N GLY A 50 -1.80 7.07 -5.42
CA GLY A 50 -3.13 7.44 -4.98
C GLY A 50 -3.70 6.53 -3.88
N ALA A 51 -3.01 5.44 -3.54
CA ALA A 51 -3.54 4.41 -2.66
C ALA A 51 -3.85 4.92 -1.24
N ALA A 52 -2.94 5.70 -0.64
CA ALA A 52 -3.17 6.28 0.69
C ALA A 52 -4.37 7.25 0.71
N LYS A 53 -4.54 8.04 -0.36
CA LYS A 53 -5.72 8.91 -0.52
C LYS A 53 -7.00 8.10 -0.73
N ALA A 54 -6.94 7.02 -1.50
CA ALA A 54 -8.07 6.12 -1.75
C ALA A 54 -8.58 5.45 -0.46
N VAL A 55 -7.69 5.12 0.48
CA VAL A 55 -8.10 4.62 1.81
C VAL A 55 -9.01 5.64 2.51
N GLY A 56 -8.70 6.92 2.46
CA GLY A 56 -9.54 7.98 3.05
C GLY A 56 -10.91 8.14 2.39
N LEU A 57 -11.10 7.70 1.14
CA LEU A 57 -12.40 7.67 0.47
C LEU A 57 -13.28 6.53 0.97
N VAL A 58 -12.68 5.36 1.20
CA VAL A 58 -13.39 4.15 1.66
C VAL A 58 -13.58 4.15 3.19
N LEU A 59 -12.63 4.72 3.92
CA LEU A 59 -12.61 4.83 5.37
C LEU A 59 -12.44 6.31 5.77
N PRO A 60 -13.53 7.10 5.80
CA PRO A 60 -13.47 8.55 6.02
C PRO A 60 -12.76 8.95 7.32
N GLN A 61 -12.82 8.11 8.36
CA GLN A 61 -12.13 8.30 9.63
C GLN A 61 -10.59 8.28 9.52
N LEU A 62 -10.05 7.77 8.41
CA LEU A 62 -8.62 7.76 8.10
C LEU A 62 -8.20 8.86 7.12
N LYS A 63 -9.13 9.72 6.70
CA LYS A 63 -8.82 10.82 5.77
C LYS A 63 -7.76 11.74 6.38
N GLY A 64 -6.66 11.94 5.64
CA GLY A 64 -5.53 12.78 6.07
C GLY A 64 -4.62 12.16 7.12
N LYS A 65 -4.92 10.95 7.62
CA LYS A 65 -4.07 10.24 8.59
C LYS A 65 -3.01 9.35 7.93
N LEU A 66 -3.21 8.98 6.67
CA LEU A 66 -2.28 8.14 5.94
C LEU A 66 -1.72 8.90 4.74
N ASP A 67 -0.42 8.79 4.54
CA ASP A 67 0.28 9.22 3.33
C ASP A 67 1.15 8.09 2.81
N GLY A 68 1.70 8.23 1.61
CA GLY A 68 2.52 7.17 1.06
C GLY A 68 3.12 7.45 -0.31
N LEU A 69 4.00 6.55 -0.70
CA LEU A 69 4.66 6.54 -2.00
C LEU A 69 4.58 5.15 -2.65
N SER A 70 4.89 5.09 -3.92
CA SER A 70 5.02 3.83 -4.65
C SER A 70 6.45 3.69 -5.18
N ILE A 71 6.99 2.48 -5.05
CA ILE A 71 8.19 2.05 -5.75
C ILE A 71 7.75 1.06 -6.81
N ARG A 72 7.82 1.46 -8.08
CA ARG A 72 7.61 0.54 -9.20
C ARG A 72 8.84 -0.32 -9.37
N VAL A 73 8.62 -1.61 -9.54
CA VAL A 73 9.69 -2.60 -9.73
C VAL A 73 9.55 -3.30 -11.08
N PRO A 74 10.66 -3.79 -11.69
CA PRO A 74 10.65 -4.40 -13.02
C PRO A 74 10.07 -5.83 -13.01
N THR A 75 8.86 -5.98 -12.46
CA THR A 75 8.08 -7.23 -12.44
C THR A 75 6.71 -7.02 -13.07
N PRO A 76 6.16 -8.02 -13.80
CA PRO A 76 4.91 -7.84 -14.52
C PRO A 76 3.65 -7.90 -13.64
N ASN A 77 3.75 -8.47 -12.46
CA ASN A 77 2.61 -8.69 -11.57
C ASN A 77 3.00 -8.56 -10.10
N VAL A 78 1.98 -8.57 -9.25
CA VAL A 78 2.07 -8.55 -7.78
C VAL A 78 2.44 -7.17 -7.21
N SER A 79 2.11 -6.98 -5.98
CA SER A 79 2.54 -5.85 -5.15
C SER A 79 2.72 -6.28 -3.70
N LEU A 80 3.58 -5.53 -3.00
CA LEU A 80 3.78 -5.65 -1.57
C LEU A 80 3.47 -4.29 -0.93
N ILE A 81 2.86 -4.31 0.24
CA ILE A 81 2.61 -3.10 1.02
C ILE A 81 3.41 -3.18 2.31
N ASP A 82 4.24 -2.17 2.53
CA ASP A 82 4.85 -1.88 3.81
C ASP A 82 4.07 -0.73 4.46
N LEU A 83 3.50 -0.98 5.63
CA LEU A 83 2.66 -0.04 6.36
C LEU A 83 3.22 0.21 7.76
N THR A 84 3.69 1.41 7.99
CA THR A 84 4.08 1.90 9.31
C THR A 84 2.99 2.79 9.88
N VAL A 85 2.47 2.47 11.06
CA VAL A 85 1.40 3.23 11.70
C VAL A 85 1.69 3.50 13.18
N GLU A 86 1.31 4.69 13.62
CA GLU A 86 1.16 5.01 15.04
C GLU A 86 -0.27 4.74 15.45
N VAL A 87 -0.45 3.97 16.52
CA VAL A 87 -1.77 3.59 17.05
C VAL A 87 -1.96 4.11 18.47
N GLU A 88 -3.20 4.25 18.91
CA GLU A 88 -3.51 4.71 20.28
C GLU A 88 -3.31 3.60 21.30
N LYS A 89 -3.74 2.39 20.98
CA LYS A 89 -3.65 1.25 21.89
C LYS A 89 -2.33 0.53 21.71
N SER A 90 -1.59 0.35 22.79
CA SER A 90 -0.39 -0.48 22.80
C SER A 90 -0.71 -1.89 22.31
N THR A 91 0.19 -2.49 21.55
CA THR A 91 0.00 -3.81 20.95
C THR A 91 1.31 -4.56 20.81
N THR A 92 1.22 -5.87 20.59
CA THR A 92 2.34 -6.75 20.28
C THR A 92 2.17 -7.36 18.88
N LYS A 93 3.25 -7.95 18.36
CA LYS A 93 3.23 -8.68 17.09
C LYS A 93 2.17 -9.79 17.09
N GLU A 94 2.07 -10.52 18.20
CA GLU A 94 1.14 -11.64 18.37
C GLU A 94 -0.31 -11.16 18.29
N GLN A 95 -0.64 -10.05 18.97
CA GLN A 95 -1.96 -9.45 18.95
C GLN A 95 -2.33 -8.94 17.55
N VAL A 96 -1.39 -8.33 16.82
CA VAL A 96 -1.63 -7.89 15.44
C VAL A 96 -1.92 -9.09 14.55
N ASN A 97 -1.15 -10.17 14.65
CA ASN A 97 -1.38 -11.39 13.88
C ASN A 97 -2.76 -12.01 14.21
N GLU A 98 -3.13 -12.03 15.50
CA GLU A 98 -4.42 -12.56 15.94
C GLU A 98 -5.61 -11.77 15.37
N ILE A 99 -5.52 -10.43 15.27
CA ILE A 99 -6.52 -9.60 14.63
C ILE A 99 -6.79 -10.05 13.20
N PHE A 100 -5.73 -10.32 12.44
CA PHE A 100 -5.85 -10.76 11.05
C PHE A 100 -6.36 -12.20 10.96
N GLN A 101 -5.87 -13.12 11.79
CA GLN A 101 -6.31 -14.51 11.83
C GLN A 101 -7.80 -14.62 12.14
N LYS A 102 -8.30 -13.91 13.14
CA LYS A 102 -9.73 -13.89 13.49
C LYS A 102 -10.60 -13.37 12.34
N ALA A 103 -10.11 -12.36 11.64
CA ALA A 103 -10.85 -11.80 10.49
C ALA A 103 -10.84 -12.71 9.26
N ALA A 104 -9.80 -13.53 9.09
CA ALA A 104 -9.69 -14.48 7.99
C ALA A 104 -10.51 -15.76 8.22
N ALA A 105 -10.73 -16.17 9.46
CA ALA A 105 -11.41 -17.41 9.82
C ALA A 105 -12.81 -17.60 9.18
N PRO A 106 -13.68 -16.57 9.04
CA PRO A 106 -14.97 -16.70 8.36
C PRO A 106 -14.85 -16.85 6.83
N HIS A 107 -13.70 -16.56 6.26
CA HIS A 107 -13.41 -16.60 4.81
C HIS A 107 -12.49 -17.76 4.43
N ALA A 108 -12.14 -18.63 5.34
CA ALA A 108 -11.58 -19.93 5.01
C ALA A 108 -12.64 -20.73 4.26
N VAL A 109 -12.77 -20.44 2.98
CA VAL A 109 -13.64 -21.16 2.05
C VAL A 109 -13.21 -22.63 2.10
N ALA A 110 -14.18 -23.50 2.32
CA ALA A 110 -14.00 -24.92 2.16
C ALA A 110 -13.32 -25.17 0.80
N GLN A 111 -12.08 -25.67 0.86
CA GLN A 111 -11.42 -26.27 -0.30
C GLN A 111 -12.03 -27.61 -0.58
#